data_e85fb6c1d5d91fddc3fe7880d3f7df96
#
_entry.id   e85fb6c1d5d91fddc3fe7880d3f7df96
#
_cell.length_a   1.000
_cell.length_b   1.000
_cell.length_c   1.000
_cell.angle_alpha   90.00
_cell.angle_beta   90.00
_cell.angle_gamma   90.00
#
_symmetry.space_group_name_H-M   'P 1'
#
loop_
_entity.id
_entity.type
_entity.pdbx_description
1 polymer ?
#
loop_
_entity_poly.entity_id
_entity_poly.type
_entity_poly.pdbx_seq_one_letter_code
_entity_poly.pdbx_strand_id
1 'polypeptide(L)'
;MEKTIAAISTAPAPGGIGIVRISGGEAFAVAEKVFRGVSGKKLSQMKGYTAQRGGAYTPAGEKLDDVVALVYRGPKSYTGEDVVELSCHGGLYMTKRLLQLVLDAGAAPAGPGEFTRRAFLNGKMDLAQAEAVMGLISASGEQARKAALAGSTGVLSRKIESIKQGLLEQAAHLAAWADFPEEDVPQVEEAALLEGIRQGEKALEELLQGFDRGRMYREGLVTVIAGRPNAGKSTLMNLLSGCQRSIVTQYAGTTRDVVEETVMVAGVPLRLADTAGIRDTDDPVESIGVQAARQRLETAQLVLAVFDSSQALEKEDWELMDALEKVPAIAIVNKSDLPTRMDVEAIQKRFEKTVSLSAATGEGLAALEQALSEILDTKDFHPQEGVLFTQRQRMDAQTALDSLREGEQALVLGLTLDAVTVCVEDALHALAALTGEQVSEEIVDRVFEEFCVGK
;
A
#
# COMPACT_ATOMS: atom_id res chain seq x y z
N MET A 1 -23.03 -10.99 -22.21
CA MET A 1 -21.63 -10.65 -22.50
C MET A 1 -21.32 -9.30 -21.87
N GLU A 2 -20.24 -9.21 -21.12
CA GLU A 2 -19.81 -7.93 -20.59
C GLU A 2 -19.46 -6.96 -21.72
N LYS A 3 -19.74 -5.66 -21.50
CA LYS A 3 -19.45 -4.63 -22.49
C LYS A 3 -17.94 -4.48 -22.69
N THR A 4 -17.48 -4.27 -23.92
CA THR A 4 -16.09 -3.85 -24.18
C THR A 4 -15.87 -2.46 -23.59
N ILE A 5 -14.83 -2.31 -22.77
CA ILE A 5 -14.49 -1.08 -22.05
C ILE A 5 -13.22 -0.42 -22.58
N ALA A 6 -13.10 0.88 -22.37
CA ALA A 6 -11.88 1.61 -22.66
C ALA A 6 -11.59 2.71 -21.64
N ALA A 7 -10.30 2.96 -21.40
CA ALA A 7 -9.82 4.08 -20.61
C ALA A 7 -8.39 4.49 -20.99
N ILE A 8 -7.99 5.69 -20.53
CA ILE A 8 -6.60 6.13 -20.54
C ILE A 8 -5.84 5.38 -19.43
N SER A 9 -4.76 4.69 -19.80
CA SER A 9 -3.93 3.89 -18.85
C SER A 9 -2.62 4.58 -18.47
N THR A 10 -2.35 5.77 -18.94
CA THR A 10 -1.20 6.63 -18.56
C THR A 10 -1.65 7.75 -17.63
N ALA A 11 -0.71 8.33 -16.87
CA ALA A 11 -1.01 9.46 -16.01
C ALA A 11 -1.66 10.62 -16.78
N PRO A 12 -2.64 11.35 -16.22
CA PRO A 12 -3.30 12.48 -16.85
C PRO A 12 -2.43 13.74 -16.82
N ALA A 13 -1.20 13.65 -17.36
CA ALA A 13 -0.24 14.72 -17.44
C ALA A 13 0.42 14.73 -18.82
N PRO A 14 0.93 15.89 -19.31
CA PRO A 14 1.70 15.95 -20.55
C PRO A 14 2.92 15.02 -20.48
N GLY A 15 3.09 14.16 -21.48
CA GLY A 15 4.19 13.21 -21.57
C GLY A 15 4.53 12.89 -23.03
N GLY A 16 5.52 12.06 -23.26
CA GLY A 16 5.90 11.63 -24.61
C GLY A 16 4.87 10.69 -25.26
N ILE A 17 4.18 9.87 -24.43
CA ILE A 17 3.25 8.83 -24.90
C ILE A 17 2.01 8.84 -24.01
N GLY A 18 0.83 8.72 -24.64
CA GLY A 18 -0.44 8.42 -24.01
C GLY A 18 -0.98 7.07 -24.49
N ILE A 19 -1.57 6.27 -23.61
CA ILE A 19 -2.09 4.94 -23.94
C ILE A 19 -3.59 4.90 -23.62
N VAL A 20 -4.39 4.52 -24.62
CA VAL A 20 -5.79 4.13 -24.46
C VAL A 20 -5.87 2.61 -24.53
N ARG A 21 -6.37 1.97 -23.47
CA ARG A 21 -6.58 0.52 -23.38
C ARG A 21 -8.03 0.19 -23.63
N ILE A 22 -8.26 -0.86 -24.41
CA ILE A 22 -9.57 -1.40 -24.77
C ILE A 22 -9.56 -2.87 -24.37
N SER A 23 -10.56 -3.35 -23.61
CA SER A 23 -10.69 -4.74 -23.18
C SER A 23 -12.11 -5.25 -23.37
N GLY A 24 -12.25 -6.49 -23.81
CA GLY A 24 -13.53 -7.16 -23.99
C GLY A 24 -13.64 -7.91 -25.31
N GLY A 25 -14.75 -8.63 -25.52
CA GLY A 25 -14.97 -9.45 -26.71
C GLY A 25 -14.96 -8.70 -28.04
N GLU A 26 -15.30 -7.40 -28.02
CA GLU A 26 -15.30 -6.55 -29.21
C GLU A 26 -14.07 -5.63 -29.33
N ALA A 27 -13.01 -5.86 -28.51
CA ALA A 27 -11.85 -4.97 -28.43
C ALA A 27 -11.20 -4.74 -29.81
N PHE A 28 -11.04 -5.79 -30.61
CA PHE A 28 -10.49 -5.67 -31.96
C PHE A 28 -11.43 -4.93 -32.91
N ALA A 29 -12.72 -5.24 -32.90
CA ALA A 29 -13.70 -4.62 -33.75
C ALA A 29 -13.82 -3.11 -33.49
N VAL A 30 -13.80 -2.71 -32.21
CA VAL A 30 -13.80 -1.29 -31.80
C VAL A 30 -12.51 -0.61 -32.25
N ALA A 31 -11.34 -1.21 -31.94
CA ALA A 31 -10.05 -0.63 -32.32
C ALA A 31 -9.88 -0.47 -33.84
N GLU A 32 -10.34 -1.44 -34.63
CA GLU A 32 -10.25 -1.39 -36.09
C GLU A 32 -11.11 -0.29 -36.75
N LYS A 33 -12.14 0.23 -36.06
CA LYS A 33 -12.92 1.37 -36.54
C LYS A 33 -12.13 2.68 -36.48
N VAL A 34 -11.21 2.80 -35.52
CA VAL A 34 -10.44 4.03 -35.28
C VAL A 34 -8.98 3.94 -35.72
N PHE A 35 -8.41 2.74 -35.83
CA PHE A 35 -7.02 2.51 -36.19
C PHE A 35 -6.86 1.91 -37.60
N ARG A 36 -5.89 2.44 -38.38
CA ARG A 36 -5.48 1.89 -39.67
C ARG A 36 -3.99 1.64 -39.67
N GLY A 37 -3.60 0.37 -39.76
CA GLY A 37 -2.20 -0.05 -39.77
C GLY A 37 -1.53 0.20 -41.14
N VAL A 38 -0.25 0.56 -41.11
CA VAL A 38 0.56 0.78 -42.33
C VAL A 38 0.66 -0.49 -43.17
N SER A 39 0.67 -1.67 -42.58
CA SER A 39 0.76 -2.95 -43.30
C SER A 39 -0.55 -3.38 -43.95
N GLY A 40 -1.67 -2.69 -43.71
CA GLY A 40 -3.01 -3.07 -44.14
C GLY A 40 -3.57 -4.31 -43.41
N LYS A 41 -2.82 -4.96 -42.55
CA LYS A 41 -3.28 -6.13 -41.78
C LYS A 41 -4.22 -5.69 -40.67
N LYS A 42 -5.35 -6.39 -40.51
CA LYS A 42 -6.31 -6.14 -39.43
C LYS A 42 -5.73 -6.58 -38.07
N LEU A 43 -6.08 -5.86 -36.98
CA LEU A 43 -5.68 -6.22 -35.63
C LEU A 43 -6.19 -7.61 -35.22
N SER A 44 -7.41 -7.93 -35.63
CA SER A 44 -8.03 -9.25 -35.45
C SER A 44 -7.28 -10.43 -36.08
N GLN A 45 -6.38 -10.15 -37.02
CA GLN A 45 -5.54 -11.16 -37.70
C GLN A 45 -4.11 -11.22 -37.10
N MET A 46 -3.78 -10.34 -36.17
CA MET A 46 -2.45 -10.31 -35.53
C MET A 46 -2.34 -11.35 -34.45
N LYS A 47 -1.14 -11.82 -34.20
CA LYS A 47 -0.84 -12.67 -33.02
C LYS A 47 -0.82 -11.82 -31.75
N GLY A 48 -1.17 -12.43 -30.62
CA GLY A 48 -1.01 -11.76 -29.33
C GLY A 48 0.46 -11.38 -29.08
N TYR A 49 0.66 -10.32 -28.30
CA TYR A 49 1.97 -9.73 -27.99
C TYR A 49 2.71 -9.19 -29.23
N THR A 50 1.97 -8.71 -30.21
CA THR A 50 2.54 -8.06 -31.40
C THR A 50 2.02 -6.65 -31.56
N ALA A 51 2.86 -5.77 -32.10
CA ALA A 51 2.56 -4.37 -32.31
C ALA A 51 2.54 -4.02 -33.80
N GLN A 52 1.75 -3.01 -34.16
CA GLN A 52 1.67 -2.46 -35.54
C GLN A 52 1.65 -0.93 -35.46
N ARG A 53 2.51 -0.29 -36.26
CA ARG A 53 2.42 1.15 -36.52
C ARG A 53 1.26 1.47 -37.47
N GLY A 54 0.55 2.55 -37.19
CA GLY A 54 -0.54 3.05 -38.03
C GLY A 54 -0.92 4.46 -37.65
N GLY A 55 -2.16 4.82 -37.93
CA GLY A 55 -2.75 6.10 -37.54
C GLY A 55 -4.13 5.91 -36.93
N ALA A 56 -4.51 6.81 -36.05
CA ALA A 56 -5.89 6.98 -35.60
C ALA A 56 -6.63 7.93 -36.54
N TYR A 57 -7.88 7.60 -36.83
CA TYR A 57 -8.70 8.35 -37.80
C TYR A 57 -10.08 8.63 -37.22
N THR A 58 -10.62 9.80 -37.54
CA THR A 58 -12.02 10.14 -37.27
C THR A 58 -12.95 9.37 -38.19
N PRO A 59 -14.25 9.28 -37.89
CA PRO A 59 -15.24 8.71 -38.82
C PRO A 59 -15.28 9.41 -40.19
N ALA A 60 -14.91 10.70 -40.27
CA ALA A 60 -14.78 11.47 -41.48
C ALA A 60 -13.52 11.13 -42.30
N GLY A 61 -12.65 10.26 -41.79
CA GLY A 61 -11.40 9.86 -42.45
C GLY A 61 -10.23 10.80 -42.24
N GLU A 62 -10.36 11.80 -41.36
CA GLU A 62 -9.28 12.70 -40.96
C GLU A 62 -8.32 11.98 -40.00
N LYS A 63 -7.03 12.08 -40.27
CA LYS A 63 -6.01 11.52 -39.42
C LYS A 63 -5.87 12.36 -38.14
N LEU A 64 -6.07 11.72 -36.98
CA LEU A 64 -5.90 12.36 -35.67
C LEU A 64 -4.42 12.35 -35.25
N ASP A 65 -3.76 11.17 -35.29
CA ASP A 65 -2.39 11.00 -34.81
C ASP A 65 -1.71 9.76 -35.42
N ASP A 66 -0.38 9.69 -35.31
CA ASP A 66 0.37 8.47 -35.52
C ASP A 66 0.27 7.61 -34.25
N VAL A 67 -0.11 6.34 -34.40
CA VAL A 67 -0.44 5.45 -33.29
C VAL A 67 0.26 4.11 -33.49
N VAL A 68 0.72 3.53 -32.37
CA VAL A 68 1.14 2.12 -32.30
C VAL A 68 0.05 1.33 -31.59
N ALA A 69 -0.50 0.32 -32.26
CA ALA A 69 -1.43 -0.61 -31.65
C ALA A 69 -0.70 -1.85 -31.19
N LEU A 70 -0.89 -2.23 -29.93
CA LEU A 70 -0.38 -3.47 -29.32
C LEU A 70 -1.56 -4.38 -29.03
N VAL A 71 -1.44 -5.65 -29.41
CA VAL A 71 -2.53 -6.63 -29.36
C VAL A 71 -2.23 -7.70 -28.32
N TYR A 72 -3.22 -8.02 -27.48
CA TYR A 72 -3.21 -9.16 -26.58
C TYR A 72 -4.46 -9.99 -26.82
N ARG A 73 -4.32 -11.31 -26.77
CA ARG A 73 -5.43 -12.24 -26.95
C ARG A 73 -5.75 -12.98 -25.67
N GLY A 74 -7.02 -13.03 -25.36
CA GLY A 74 -7.51 -13.86 -24.27
C GLY A 74 -7.17 -15.34 -24.47
N PRO A 75 -6.89 -16.11 -23.40
CA PRO A 75 -6.77 -15.69 -22.00
C PRO A 75 -5.39 -15.09 -21.65
N LYS A 76 -4.45 -14.95 -22.61
CA LYS A 76 -3.09 -14.44 -22.40
C LYS A 76 -3.07 -12.91 -22.51
N SER A 77 -3.77 -12.23 -21.59
CA SER A 77 -3.82 -10.79 -21.43
C SER A 77 -3.93 -10.45 -19.94
N TYR A 78 -3.92 -9.17 -19.62
CA TYR A 78 -4.07 -8.72 -18.23
C TYR A 78 -5.45 -9.07 -17.65
N THR A 79 -6.51 -8.76 -18.40
CA THR A 79 -7.90 -9.02 -17.99
C THR A 79 -8.38 -10.45 -18.25
N GLY A 80 -7.61 -11.25 -19.00
CA GLY A 80 -8.07 -12.55 -19.53
C GLY A 80 -8.92 -12.43 -20.80
N GLU A 81 -9.33 -11.21 -21.19
CA GLU A 81 -10.09 -10.91 -22.41
C GLU A 81 -9.17 -10.55 -23.58
N ASP A 82 -9.73 -10.31 -24.77
CA ASP A 82 -9.01 -9.65 -25.84
C ASP A 82 -8.74 -8.19 -25.46
N VAL A 83 -7.49 -7.73 -25.64
CA VAL A 83 -7.07 -6.38 -25.30
C VAL A 83 -6.31 -5.73 -26.43
N VAL A 84 -6.60 -4.45 -26.68
CA VAL A 84 -5.83 -3.59 -27.58
C VAL A 84 -5.36 -2.36 -26.81
N GLU A 85 -4.08 -2.03 -26.92
CA GLU A 85 -3.52 -0.76 -26.45
C GLU A 85 -3.13 0.11 -27.63
N LEU A 86 -3.68 1.33 -27.67
CA LEU A 86 -3.38 2.34 -28.66
C LEU A 86 -2.48 3.40 -28.05
N SER A 87 -1.20 3.41 -28.41
CA SER A 87 -0.22 4.38 -27.96
C SER A 87 -0.16 5.55 -28.95
N CYS A 88 -0.51 6.76 -28.49
CA CYS A 88 -0.49 8.02 -29.23
C CYS A 88 0.52 9.00 -28.61
N HIS A 89 0.68 10.19 -29.17
CA HIS A 89 1.42 11.27 -28.52
C HIS A 89 0.73 11.66 -27.19
N GLY A 90 1.53 11.84 -26.12
CA GLY A 90 1.08 11.96 -24.74
C GLY A 90 0.56 13.34 -24.34
N GLY A 91 0.09 14.15 -25.30
CA GLY A 91 -0.64 15.38 -25.00
C GLY A 91 -2.02 15.06 -24.42
N LEU A 92 -2.40 15.73 -23.32
CA LEU A 92 -3.68 15.48 -22.64
C LEU A 92 -4.89 15.58 -23.58
N TYR A 93 -4.88 16.56 -24.51
CA TYR A 93 -5.92 16.70 -25.52
C TYR A 93 -5.97 15.50 -26.48
N MET A 94 -4.81 15.08 -26.97
CA MET A 94 -4.70 13.99 -27.94
C MET A 94 -5.18 12.66 -27.35
N THR A 95 -4.75 12.35 -26.13
CA THR A 95 -5.13 11.12 -25.42
C THR A 95 -6.64 11.09 -25.14
N LYS A 96 -7.21 12.21 -24.68
CA LYS A 96 -8.66 12.33 -24.46
C LYS A 96 -9.43 12.21 -25.77
N ARG A 97 -8.94 12.80 -26.86
CA ARG A 97 -9.58 12.74 -28.16
C ARG A 97 -9.57 11.32 -28.74
N LEU A 98 -8.45 10.59 -28.55
CA LEU A 98 -8.36 9.19 -28.96
C LEU A 98 -9.33 8.32 -28.15
N LEU A 99 -9.41 8.50 -26.81
CA LEU A 99 -10.40 7.81 -25.99
C LEU A 99 -11.82 8.08 -26.49
N GLN A 100 -12.17 9.34 -26.77
CA GLN A 100 -13.50 9.69 -27.26
C GLN A 100 -13.82 8.96 -28.56
N LEU A 101 -12.89 8.87 -29.52
CA LEU A 101 -13.09 8.12 -30.76
C LEU A 101 -13.35 6.63 -30.51
N VAL A 102 -12.65 6.04 -29.50
CA VAL A 102 -12.84 4.64 -29.14
C VAL A 102 -14.22 4.42 -28.50
N LEU A 103 -14.69 5.36 -27.68
CA LEU A 103 -16.02 5.31 -27.07
C LEU A 103 -17.12 5.47 -28.16
N ASP A 104 -16.95 6.43 -29.05
CA ASP A 104 -17.86 6.63 -30.20
C ASP A 104 -17.90 5.40 -31.14
N ALA A 105 -16.81 4.63 -31.18
CA ALA A 105 -16.73 3.38 -31.94
C ALA A 105 -17.45 2.20 -31.29
N GLY A 106 -17.92 2.35 -30.02
CA GLY A 106 -18.78 1.38 -29.34
C GLY A 106 -18.21 0.77 -28.06
N ALA A 107 -17.06 1.25 -27.56
CA ALA A 107 -16.62 0.90 -26.21
C ALA A 107 -17.41 1.68 -25.16
N ALA A 108 -17.60 1.10 -23.98
CA ALA A 108 -18.07 1.80 -22.79
C ALA A 108 -16.87 2.41 -22.03
N PRO A 109 -17.04 3.53 -21.31
CA PRO A 109 -15.98 4.02 -20.43
C PRO A 109 -15.76 3.02 -19.29
N ALA A 110 -14.50 2.73 -18.98
CA ALA A 110 -14.15 1.89 -17.85
C ALA A 110 -14.30 2.68 -16.53
N GLY A 111 -14.82 2.03 -15.50
CA GLY A 111 -14.82 2.51 -14.14
C GLY A 111 -13.45 2.43 -13.44
N PRO A 112 -13.35 2.91 -12.20
CA PRO A 112 -12.18 2.72 -11.36
C PRO A 112 -11.86 1.22 -11.23
N GLY A 113 -10.59 0.84 -11.37
CA GLY A 113 -10.14 -0.54 -11.20
C GLY A 113 -10.75 -1.60 -12.13
N GLU A 114 -11.55 -1.22 -13.12
CA GLU A 114 -12.38 -2.19 -13.89
C GLU A 114 -11.56 -3.24 -14.64
N PHE A 115 -10.38 -2.89 -15.16
CA PHE A 115 -9.52 -3.90 -15.80
C PHE A 115 -8.98 -4.92 -14.79
N THR A 116 -8.60 -4.48 -13.60
CA THR A 116 -8.13 -5.39 -12.54
C THR A 116 -9.28 -6.21 -11.96
N ARG A 117 -10.48 -5.62 -11.83
CA ARG A 117 -11.71 -6.33 -11.46
C ARG A 117 -12.01 -7.47 -12.44
N ARG A 118 -11.91 -7.23 -13.74
CA ARG A 118 -12.08 -8.27 -14.76
C ARG A 118 -10.99 -9.34 -14.69
N ALA A 119 -9.74 -8.94 -14.41
CA ALA A 119 -8.66 -9.89 -14.19
C ALA A 119 -8.99 -10.81 -13.00
N PHE A 120 -9.50 -10.28 -11.89
CA PHE A 120 -9.96 -11.05 -10.74
C PHE A 120 -11.13 -11.97 -11.12
N LEU A 121 -12.20 -11.46 -11.72
CA LEU A 121 -13.38 -12.24 -12.12
C LEU A 121 -13.03 -13.37 -13.12
N ASN A 122 -12.05 -13.15 -13.99
CA ASN A 122 -11.55 -14.14 -14.95
C ASN A 122 -10.46 -15.07 -14.35
N GLY A 123 -10.26 -15.06 -13.03
CA GLY A 123 -9.34 -15.96 -12.33
C GLY A 123 -7.86 -15.74 -12.68
N LYS A 124 -7.47 -14.54 -13.15
CA LYS A 124 -6.08 -14.18 -13.44
C LYS A 124 -5.29 -13.88 -12.17
N MET A 125 -5.97 -13.43 -11.14
CA MET A 125 -5.45 -13.11 -9.82
C MET A 125 -6.56 -13.23 -8.79
N ASP A 126 -6.21 -13.41 -7.54
CA ASP A 126 -7.13 -13.31 -6.40
C ASP A 126 -7.25 -11.86 -5.90
N LEU A 127 -8.14 -11.63 -4.92
CA LEU A 127 -8.42 -10.30 -4.41
C LEU A 127 -7.20 -9.69 -3.68
N ALA A 128 -6.44 -10.51 -2.94
CA ALA A 128 -5.22 -10.06 -2.26
C ALA A 128 -4.13 -9.63 -3.26
N GLN A 129 -3.98 -10.35 -4.37
CA GLN A 129 -3.09 -9.99 -5.47
C GLN A 129 -3.54 -8.68 -6.15
N ALA A 130 -4.85 -8.50 -6.36
CA ALA A 130 -5.41 -7.28 -6.92
C ALA A 130 -5.09 -6.06 -6.04
N GLU A 131 -5.34 -6.15 -4.73
CA GLU A 131 -5.00 -5.08 -3.78
C GLU A 131 -3.48 -4.77 -3.78
N ALA A 132 -2.63 -5.80 -3.92
CA ALA A 132 -1.18 -5.61 -4.02
C ALA A 132 -0.75 -4.87 -5.30
N VAL A 133 -1.50 -4.97 -6.41
CA VAL A 133 -1.26 -4.16 -7.64
C VAL A 133 -1.40 -2.67 -7.32
N MET A 134 -2.41 -2.27 -6.52
CA MET A 134 -2.52 -0.88 -6.06
C MET A 134 -1.36 -0.47 -5.17
N GLY A 135 -0.95 -1.35 -4.25
CA GLY A 135 0.23 -1.13 -3.42
C GLY A 135 1.50 -0.90 -4.25
N LEU A 136 1.64 -1.59 -5.40
CA LEU A 136 2.78 -1.40 -6.30
C LEU A 136 2.75 -0.04 -7.03
N ILE A 137 1.57 0.45 -7.38
CA ILE A 137 1.40 1.76 -8.05
C ILE A 137 1.67 2.91 -7.07
N SER A 138 1.22 2.76 -5.82
CA SER A 138 1.36 3.78 -4.77
C SER A 138 2.65 3.66 -3.96
N ALA A 139 3.51 2.68 -4.25
CA ALA A 139 4.75 2.46 -3.51
C ALA A 139 5.65 3.70 -3.54
N SER A 140 5.91 4.28 -2.37
CA SER A 140 6.75 5.47 -2.20
C SER A 140 8.22 5.13 -1.94
N GLY A 141 8.56 3.84 -1.65
CA GLY A 141 9.91 3.41 -1.31
C GLY A 141 10.19 1.95 -1.68
N GLU A 142 11.45 1.56 -1.57
CA GLU A 142 11.93 0.24 -2.02
C GLU A 142 11.30 -0.92 -1.23
N GLN A 143 11.08 -0.75 0.06
CA GLN A 143 10.46 -1.80 0.89
C GLN A 143 8.97 -1.97 0.54
N ALA A 144 8.23 -0.86 0.38
CA ALA A 144 6.84 -0.88 -0.09
C ALA A 144 6.73 -1.56 -1.46
N ARG A 145 7.65 -1.23 -2.40
CA ARG A 145 7.70 -1.86 -3.73
C ARG A 145 7.94 -3.36 -3.63
N LYS A 146 8.90 -3.80 -2.81
CA LYS A 146 9.21 -5.25 -2.63
C LYS A 146 8.02 -6.00 -2.05
N ALA A 147 7.38 -5.45 -1.03
CA ALA A 147 6.20 -6.04 -0.41
C ALA A 147 5.03 -6.15 -1.41
N ALA A 148 4.73 -5.06 -2.14
CA ALA A 148 3.69 -5.05 -3.15
C ALA A 148 3.96 -6.02 -4.31
N LEU A 149 5.21 -6.11 -4.75
CA LEU A 149 5.59 -7.08 -5.78
C LEU A 149 5.41 -8.52 -5.30
N ALA A 150 5.83 -8.84 -4.07
CA ALA A 150 5.61 -10.16 -3.47
C ALA A 150 4.12 -10.49 -3.36
N GLY A 151 3.29 -9.52 -2.91
CA GLY A 151 1.84 -9.67 -2.85
C GLY A 151 1.24 -9.95 -4.23
N SER A 152 1.57 -9.15 -5.25
CA SER A 152 1.05 -9.31 -6.62
C SER A 152 1.46 -10.64 -7.27
N THR A 153 2.56 -11.27 -6.84
CA THR A 153 2.98 -12.60 -7.27
C THR A 153 2.37 -13.74 -6.44
N GLY A 154 1.43 -13.43 -5.55
CA GLY A 154 0.66 -14.40 -4.78
C GLY A 154 1.41 -15.04 -3.60
N VAL A 155 2.44 -14.39 -3.05
CA VAL A 155 3.16 -14.92 -1.87
C VAL A 155 2.22 -14.98 -0.67
N LEU A 156 1.44 -13.92 -0.42
CA LEU A 156 0.45 -13.89 0.65
C LEU A 156 -0.62 -14.97 0.43
N SER A 157 -1.17 -15.05 -0.78
CA SER A 157 -2.21 -16.03 -1.12
C SER A 157 -1.78 -17.47 -0.85
N ARG A 158 -0.53 -17.83 -1.22
CA ARG A 158 0.04 -19.15 -0.92
C ARG A 158 0.19 -19.41 0.59
N LYS A 159 0.56 -18.38 1.36
CA LYS A 159 0.67 -18.48 2.82
C LYS A 159 -0.71 -18.71 3.47
N ILE A 160 -1.71 -17.96 3.04
CA ILE A 160 -3.11 -18.14 3.47
C ILE A 160 -3.62 -19.54 3.08
N GLU A 161 -3.37 -19.98 1.85
CA GLU A 161 -3.79 -21.31 1.40
C GLU A 161 -3.13 -22.43 2.22
N SER A 162 -1.87 -22.28 2.62
CA SER A 162 -1.21 -23.26 3.51
C SER A 162 -1.88 -23.33 4.87
N ILE A 163 -2.31 -22.18 5.45
CA ILE A 163 -3.06 -22.16 6.72
C ILE A 163 -4.41 -22.83 6.52
N LYS A 164 -5.14 -22.48 5.46
CA LYS A 164 -6.45 -23.08 5.13
C LYS A 164 -6.36 -24.60 5.01
N GLN A 165 -5.35 -25.12 4.30
CA GLN A 165 -5.19 -26.56 4.13
C GLN A 165 -5.01 -27.29 5.47
N GLY A 166 -4.19 -26.77 6.38
CA GLY A 166 -4.04 -27.33 7.72
C GLY A 166 -5.35 -27.34 8.52
N LEU A 167 -6.15 -26.28 8.41
CA LEU A 167 -7.45 -26.21 9.08
C LEU A 167 -8.54 -27.07 8.40
N LEU A 168 -8.51 -27.20 7.06
CA LEU A 168 -9.43 -28.06 6.31
C LEU A 168 -9.24 -29.54 6.67
N GLU A 169 -8.01 -29.99 6.91
CA GLU A 169 -7.74 -31.36 7.38
C GLU A 169 -8.40 -31.60 8.75
N GLN A 170 -8.33 -30.62 9.65
CA GLN A 170 -8.98 -30.70 10.96
C GLN A 170 -10.51 -30.66 10.83
N ALA A 171 -11.06 -29.74 10.04
CA ALA A 171 -12.49 -29.62 9.81
C ALA A 171 -13.07 -30.91 9.18
N ALA A 172 -12.39 -31.49 8.20
CA ALA A 172 -12.83 -32.73 7.57
C ALA A 172 -12.82 -33.91 8.56
N HIS A 173 -11.85 -33.99 9.47
CA HIS A 173 -11.78 -35.02 10.49
C HIS A 173 -12.90 -34.85 11.53
N LEU A 174 -13.17 -33.62 11.97
CA LEU A 174 -14.28 -33.30 12.88
C LEU A 174 -15.65 -33.66 12.25
N ALA A 175 -15.87 -33.26 10.99
CA ALA A 175 -17.10 -33.56 10.27
C ALA A 175 -17.32 -35.08 10.10
N ALA A 176 -16.29 -35.82 9.72
CA ALA A 176 -16.39 -37.28 9.58
C ALA A 176 -16.72 -37.94 10.91
N TRP A 177 -16.16 -37.49 12.02
CA TRP A 177 -16.45 -38.00 13.34
C TRP A 177 -17.89 -37.68 13.81
N ALA A 178 -18.39 -36.48 13.49
CA ALA A 178 -19.75 -36.06 13.82
C ALA A 178 -20.82 -36.83 13.03
N ASP A 179 -20.59 -37.06 11.73
CA ASP A 179 -21.57 -37.69 10.84
C ASP A 179 -21.61 -39.22 10.97
N PHE A 180 -20.53 -39.86 11.39
CA PHE A 180 -20.38 -41.33 11.45
C PHE A 180 -19.89 -41.83 12.82
N PRO A 181 -20.60 -41.54 13.92
CA PRO A 181 -20.14 -41.89 15.28
C PRO A 181 -20.12 -43.41 15.57
N GLU A 182 -20.78 -44.21 14.73
CA GLU A 182 -20.88 -45.68 14.86
C GLU A 182 -19.95 -46.44 13.90
N GLU A 183 -19.24 -45.74 12.99
CA GLU A 183 -18.31 -46.37 12.07
C GLU A 183 -16.86 -46.34 12.65
N ASP A 184 -15.95 -47.13 12.04
CA ASP A 184 -14.53 -47.19 12.40
C ASP A 184 -13.76 -45.86 12.03
N VAL A 185 -14.36 -44.70 12.28
CA VAL A 185 -13.67 -43.40 12.14
C VAL A 185 -12.69 -43.26 13.31
N PRO A 186 -11.40 -43.01 13.07
CA PRO A 186 -10.43 -42.78 14.15
C PRO A 186 -10.93 -41.67 15.09
N GLN A 187 -10.86 -41.91 16.39
CA GLN A 187 -11.19 -40.88 17.37
C GLN A 187 -10.36 -39.61 17.10
N VAL A 188 -11.02 -38.47 17.19
CA VAL A 188 -10.33 -37.17 17.10
C VAL A 188 -9.37 -37.08 18.30
N GLU A 189 -8.08 -37.11 18.01
CA GLU A 189 -7.07 -36.88 19.04
C GLU A 189 -7.07 -35.39 19.40
N GLU A 190 -7.64 -35.03 20.54
CA GLU A 190 -7.74 -33.62 21.00
C GLU A 190 -6.37 -32.93 21.02
N ALA A 191 -5.30 -33.65 21.34
CA ALA A 191 -3.94 -33.11 21.33
C ALA A 191 -3.50 -32.72 19.91
N ALA A 192 -3.82 -33.52 18.89
CA ALA A 192 -3.47 -33.22 17.49
C ALA A 192 -4.31 -32.05 16.95
N LEU A 193 -5.60 -32.02 17.29
CA LEU A 193 -6.49 -30.90 16.95
C LEU A 193 -6.02 -29.58 17.57
N LEU A 194 -5.68 -29.62 18.86
CA LEU A 194 -5.15 -28.45 19.58
C LEU A 194 -3.85 -27.93 18.96
N GLU A 195 -2.94 -28.84 18.60
CA GLU A 195 -1.68 -28.48 17.92
C GLU A 195 -1.94 -27.85 16.54
N GLY A 196 -2.88 -28.37 15.75
CA GLY A 196 -3.27 -27.80 14.46
C GLY A 196 -3.86 -26.39 14.60
N ILE A 197 -4.74 -26.16 15.57
CA ILE A 197 -5.31 -24.84 15.87
C ILE A 197 -4.18 -23.87 16.25
N ARG A 198 -3.30 -24.23 17.18
CA ARG A 198 -2.18 -23.40 17.62
C ARG A 198 -1.19 -23.05 16.50
N GLN A 199 -0.96 -23.96 15.58
CA GLN A 199 -0.14 -23.68 14.39
C GLN A 199 -0.80 -22.63 13.50
N GLY A 200 -2.11 -22.72 13.31
CA GLY A 200 -2.90 -21.71 12.59
C GLY A 200 -2.85 -20.35 13.27
N GLU A 201 -3.07 -20.29 14.59
CA GLU A 201 -2.97 -19.07 15.39
C GLU A 201 -1.61 -18.40 15.25
N LYS A 202 -0.54 -19.15 15.45
CA LYS A 202 0.84 -18.64 15.33
C LYS A 202 1.10 -18.03 13.95
N ALA A 203 0.68 -18.72 12.89
CA ALA A 203 0.88 -18.23 11.54
C ALA A 203 0.10 -16.94 11.25
N LEU A 204 -1.10 -16.80 11.81
CA LEU A 204 -1.92 -15.58 11.72
C LEU A 204 -1.33 -14.44 12.55
N GLU A 205 -0.83 -14.71 13.74
CA GLU A 205 -0.15 -13.71 14.58
C GLU A 205 1.09 -13.13 13.88
N GLU A 206 1.90 -13.98 13.25
CA GLU A 206 3.06 -13.53 12.44
C GLU A 206 2.63 -12.63 11.27
N LEU A 207 1.52 -12.95 10.59
CA LEU A 207 0.96 -12.11 9.52
C LEU A 207 0.47 -10.76 10.04
N LEU A 208 -0.23 -10.74 11.18
CA LEU A 208 -0.75 -9.52 11.79
C LEU A 208 0.38 -8.60 12.28
N GLN A 209 1.42 -9.15 12.90
CA GLN A 209 2.61 -8.38 13.28
C GLN A 209 3.31 -7.78 12.06
N GLY A 210 3.37 -8.51 10.95
CA GLY A 210 3.91 -8.02 9.68
C GLY A 210 3.11 -6.86 9.08
N PHE A 211 1.80 -6.81 9.34
CA PHE A 211 0.92 -5.73 8.83
C PHE A 211 1.31 -4.35 9.37
N ASP A 212 1.50 -4.21 10.67
CA ASP A 212 1.80 -2.91 11.28
C ASP A 212 3.15 -2.37 10.80
N ARG A 213 4.16 -3.25 10.64
CA ARG A 213 5.46 -2.91 10.04
C ARG A 213 5.32 -2.53 8.56
N GLY A 214 4.57 -3.31 7.78
CA GLY A 214 4.30 -3.01 6.35
C GLY A 214 3.56 -1.70 6.15
N ARG A 215 2.66 -1.34 7.06
CA ARG A 215 1.90 -0.09 7.03
C ARG A 215 2.82 1.13 7.11
N MET A 216 3.84 1.11 7.97
CA MET A 216 4.80 2.22 8.08
C MET A 216 5.52 2.50 6.75
N TYR A 217 5.87 1.46 6.00
CA TYR A 217 6.52 1.62 4.70
C TYR A 217 5.58 2.12 3.59
N ARG A 218 4.28 1.81 3.70
CA ARG A 218 3.27 2.21 2.69
C ARG A 218 2.72 3.61 2.93
N GLU A 219 2.22 3.84 4.12
CA GLU A 219 1.49 5.07 4.47
C GLU A 219 2.44 6.15 4.97
N GLY A 220 3.65 5.74 5.37
CA GLY A 220 4.59 6.60 6.06
C GLY A 220 4.19 6.87 7.50
N LEU A 221 5.08 7.55 8.22
CA LEU A 221 4.87 7.94 9.61
C LEU A 221 4.55 9.44 9.70
N VAL A 222 3.46 9.77 10.37
CA VAL A 222 3.17 11.16 10.74
C VAL A 222 4.25 11.64 11.71
N THR A 223 5.14 12.48 11.20
CA THR A 223 6.35 12.90 11.89
C THR A 223 6.29 14.39 12.19
N VAL A 224 6.52 14.75 13.44
CA VAL A 224 6.59 16.15 13.88
C VAL A 224 8.04 16.51 14.20
N ILE A 225 8.51 17.66 13.67
CA ILE A 225 9.80 18.22 14.04
C ILE A 225 9.54 19.28 15.13
N ALA A 226 9.97 19.00 16.36
CA ALA A 226 9.77 19.85 17.52
C ALA A 226 11.10 20.40 18.06
N GLY A 227 11.09 21.55 18.72
CA GLY A 227 12.26 22.18 19.30
C GLY A 227 12.07 23.68 19.41
N ARG A 228 12.95 24.37 20.17
CA ARG A 228 12.91 25.82 20.35
C ARG A 228 13.05 26.60 19.02
N PRO A 229 12.68 27.90 18.99
CA PRO A 229 13.09 28.78 17.90
C PRO A 229 14.59 28.73 17.68
N ASN A 230 15.02 28.77 16.41
CA ASN A 230 16.42 28.71 16.00
C ASN A 230 17.23 27.46 16.39
N ALA A 231 16.60 26.39 16.88
CA ALA A 231 17.27 25.09 17.08
C ALA A 231 17.69 24.42 15.77
N GLY A 232 17.22 24.91 14.62
CA GLY A 232 17.57 24.41 13.29
C GLY A 232 16.53 23.47 12.68
N LYS A 233 15.26 23.56 13.10
CA LYS A 233 14.15 22.76 12.57
C LYS A 233 13.98 22.89 11.06
N SER A 234 13.93 24.13 10.54
CA SER A 234 13.80 24.41 9.10
C SER A 234 15.01 23.92 8.30
N THR A 235 16.22 24.03 8.89
CA THR A 235 17.44 23.53 8.28
C THR A 235 17.44 22.01 8.21
N LEU A 236 16.99 21.33 9.29
CA LEU A 236 16.82 19.88 9.31
C LEU A 236 15.79 19.43 8.27
N MET A 237 14.66 20.12 8.21
CA MET A 237 13.64 19.83 7.20
C MET A 237 14.19 19.95 5.77
N ASN A 238 14.94 21.02 5.47
CA ASN A 238 15.56 21.21 4.17
C ASN A 238 16.61 20.12 3.88
N LEU A 239 17.38 19.70 4.88
CA LEU A 239 18.33 18.60 4.74
C LEU A 239 17.59 17.29 4.39
N LEU A 240 16.53 16.95 5.12
CA LEU A 240 15.74 15.75 4.88
C LEU A 240 15.03 15.79 3.50
N SER A 241 14.49 16.95 3.11
CA SER A 241 13.88 17.16 1.78
C SER A 241 14.87 17.09 0.64
N GLY A 242 16.16 17.35 0.90
CA GLY A 242 17.25 17.24 -0.08
C GLY A 242 17.73 15.80 -0.30
N CYS A 243 17.52 14.90 0.66
CA CYS A 243 18.07 13.54 0.63
C CYS A 243 17.40 12.56 -0.33
N GLN A 244 16.15 12.66 -0.61
CA GLN A 244 15.41 12.09 -1.76
C GLN A 244 13.96 12.59 -1.67
N ARG A 245 13.60 13.53 -2.51
CA ARG A 245 12.17 13.84 -2.69
C ARG A 245 11.49 12.58 -3.21
N SER A 246 10.59 12.01 -2.42
CA SER A 246 9.62 11.05 -2.92
C SER A 246 8.99 11.66 -4.17
N ILE A 247 8.90 10.91 -5.27
CA ILE A 247 8.07 11.29 -6.41
C ILE A 247 6.64 11.14 -5.92
N VAL A 248 6.17 12.13 -5.16
CA VAL A 248 4.76 12.18 -4.74
C VAL A 248 3.96 12.45 -6.00
N THR A 249 3.35 11.42 -6.54
CA THR A 249 2.25 11.57 -7.48
C THR A 249 1.12 12.22 -6.67
N GLN A 250 0.91 13.52 -6.91
CA GLN A 250 -0.29 14.20 -6.42
C GLN A 250 -1.49 13.50 -7.05
N TYR A 251 -2.17 12.66 -6.27
CA TYR A 251 -3.50 12.23 -6.64
C TYR A 251 -4.40 13.46 -6.62
N ALA A 252 -4.81 13.91 -7.80
CA ALA A 252 -5.76 15.00 -7.94
C ALA A 252 -7.13 14.50 -7.40
N GLY A 253 -7.49 14.92 -6.18
CA GLY A 253 -8.78 14.56 -5.60
C GLY A 253 -9.02 15.04 -4.17
N THR A 254 -8.01 15.40 -3.40
CA THR A 254 -8.18 15.87 -2.01
C THR A 254 -7.71 17.31 -1.86
N THR A 255 -8.54 18.23 -2.33
CA THR A 255 -8.35 19.68 -2.09
C THR A 255 -8.97 20.02 -0.73
N ARG A 256 -8.17 19.99 0.35
CA ARG A 256 -8.36 20.82 1.57
C ARG A 256 -7.46 20.47 2.75
N ASP A 257 -6.54 19.51 2.62
CA ASP A 257 -5.67 19.18 3.74
C ASP A 257 -4.30 19.88 3.62
N VAL A 258 -3.76 20.23 4.78
CA VAL A 258 -2.47 20.86 5.03
C VAL A 258 -1.40 20.21 4.15
N VAL A 259 -0.58 21.02 3.48
CA VAL A 259 0.51 20.52 2.61
C VAL A 259 1.51 19.75 3.47
N GLU A 260 1.35 18.44 3.54
CA GLU A 260 2.31 17.54 4.16
C GLU A 260 3.44 17.27 3.18
N GLU A 261 4.67 17.54 3.57
CA GLU A 261 5.84 17.15 2.79
C GLU A 261 6.29 15.74 3.21
N THR A 262 6.39 14.82 2.24
CA THR A 262 6.86 13.46 2.49
C THR A 262 8.32 13.34 2.10
N VAL A 263 9.17 12.96 3.05
CA VAL A 263 10.60 12.73 2.85
C VAL A 263 10.95 11.26 3.12
N MET A 264 11.95 10.73 2.41
CA MET A 264 12.40 9.34 2.60
C MET A 264 13.61 9.32 3.52
N VAL A 265 13.53 8.66 4.67
CA VAL A 265 14.65 8.45 5.60
C VAL A 265 14.73 6.97 5.94
N ALA A 266 15.88 6.34 5.76
CA ALA A 266 16.08 4.89 5.96
C ALA A 266 15.08 3.99 5.17
N GLY A 267 14.59 4.47 4.02
CA GLY A 267 13.58 3.76 3.23
C GLY A 267 12.15 3.83 3.78
N VAL A 268 11.91 4.59 4.84
CA VAL A 268 10.60 4.86 5.44
C VAL A 268 10.12 6.25 5.02
N PRO A 269 8.90 6.39 4.49
CA PRO A 269 8.33 7.71 4.23
C PRO A 269 7.98 8.40 5.56
N LEU A 270 8.55 9.57 5.81
CA LEU A 270 8.16 10.44 6.91
C LEU A 270 7.25 11.54 6.37
N ARG A 271 5.99 11.54 6.82
CA ARG A 271 5.01 12.58 6.49
C ARG A 271 5.17 13.72 7.50
N LEU A 272 5.88 14.77 7.09
CA LEU A 272 6.15 15.91 7.94
C LEU A 272 4.88 16.75 8.09
N ALA A 273 4.30 16.72 9.28
CA ALA A 273 3.08 17.47 9.57
C ALA A 273 3.40 18.97 9.67
N ASP A 274 2.65 19.77 8.91
CA ASP A 274 2.62 21.25 8.90
C ASP A 274 3.97 21.98 8.74
N THR A 275 4.42 22.03 7.50
CA THR A 275 5.58 22.85 7.09
C THR A 275 5.27 24.36 7.02
N ALA A 276 3.99 24.76 7.09
CA ALA A 276 3.57 26.17 6.95
C ALA A 276 3.91 27.03 8.17
N GLY A 277 4.01 26.42 9.38
CA GLY A 277 4.44 27.12 10.60
C GLY A 277 5.94 27.16 10.83
N ILE A 278 6.75 26.45 10.00
CA ILE A 278 8.22 26.35 10.13
C ILE A 278 8.93 27.29 9.15
N ARG A 279 8.25 27.82 8.14
CA ARG A 279 8.80 28.83 7.24
C ARG A 279 8.79 30.18 7.96
N ASP A 280 9.96 30.73 8.22
CA ASP A 280 10.25 31.99 8.88
C ASP A 280 9.12 33.03 8.77
N THR A 281 8.45 33.28 9.90
CA THR A 281 7.72 34.52 10.12
C THR A 281 8.13 35.07 11.49
N ASP A 282 8.79 36.23 11.47
CA ASP A 282 9.03 37.08 12.63
C ASP A 282 7.70 37.65 13.20
N ASP A 283 6.66 36.84 13.41
CA ASP A 283 5.34 37.32 13.79
C ASP A 283 4.98 36.89 15.25
N PRO A 284 4.57 37.83 16.12
CA PRO A 284 4.38 37.59 17.55
C PRO A 284 3.06 36.86 17.94
N VAL A 285 2.55 35.96 17.09
CA VAL A 285 1.34 35.15 17.37
C VAL A 285 1.71 33.77 18.00
N GLU A 286 2.84 33.69 18.71
CA GLU A 286 3.33 32.44 19.34
C GLU A 286 2.46 31.87 20.46
N SER A 287 1.53 32.61 21.05
CA SER A 287 0.69 32.08 22.13
C SER A 287 -0.41 31.12 21.67
N ILE A 288 -0.78 31.11 20.40
CA ILE A 288 -1.71 30.13 19.81
C ILE A 288 -0.96 28.85 19.46
N GLY A 289 0.37 28.89 19.33
CA GLY A 289 1.23 27.79 18.93
C GLY A 289 1.34 26.63 19.94
N VAL A 290 1.27 26.90 21.26
CA VAL A 290 1.53 25.87 22.29
C VAL A 290 0.41 24.82 22.37
N GLN A 291 -0.86 25.25 22.24
CA GLN A 291 -1.98 24.29 22.22
C GLN A 291 -2.04 23.51 20.90
N ALA A 292 -1.80 24.16 19.77
CA ALA A 292 -1.72 23.51 18.48
C ALA A 292 -0.50 22.55 18.39
N ALA A 293 0.62 22.92 19.00
CA ALA A 293 1.80 22.04 19.11
C ALA A 293 1.50 20.81 19.97
N ARG A 294 0.79 20.94 21.08
CA ARG A 294 0.38 19.78 21.90
C ARG A 294 -0.58 18.86 21.18
N GLN A 295 -1.57 19.37 20.48
CA GLN A 295 -2.50 18.57 19.67
C GLN A 295 -1.78 17.79 18.55
N ARG A 296 -0.74 18.38 17.96
CA ARG A 296 0.09 17.72 16.93
C ARG A 296 0.96 16.61 17.50
N LEU A 297 1.52 16.80 18.70
CA LEU A 297 2.28 15.77 19.40
C LEU A 297 1.39 14.56 19.75
N GLU A 298 0.12 14.77 20.07
CA GLU A 298 -0.84 13.68 20.36
C GLU A 298 -1.16 12.82 19.12
N THR A 299 -1.05 13.38 17.92
CA THR A 299 -1.30 12.67 16.66
C THR A 299 -0.02 12.15 15.98
N ALA A 300 1.15 12.56 16.47
CA ALA A 300 2.43 12.17 15.94
C ALA A 300 2.73 10.69 16.23
N GLN A 301 3.15 9.97 15.19
CA GLN A 301 3.67 8.60 15.32
C GLN A 301 5.18 8.59 15.61
N LEU A 302 5.86 9.69 15.28
CA LEU A 302 7.26 9.92 15.56
C LEU A 302 7.52 11.40 15.79
N VAL A 303 8.37 11.73 16.75
CA VAL A 303 8.84 13.11 16.95
C VAL A 303 10.35 13.19 16.77
N LEU A 304 10.80 14.12 15.93
CA LEU A 304 12.20 14.52 15.85
C LEU A 304 12.40 15.75 16.73
N ALA A 305 12.88 15.54 17.97
CA ALA A 305 13.10 16.59 18.94
C ALA A 305 14.47 17.23 18.73
N VAL A 306 14.51 18.49 18.29
CA VAL A 306 15.71 19.18 17.87
C VAL A 306 16.21 20.11 18.98
N PHE A 307 17.45 19.89 19.42
CA PHE A 307 18.13 20.66 20.44
C PHE A 307 19.40 21.32 19.85
N ASP A 308 19.66 22.58 20.21
CA ASP A 308 20.83 23.33 19.76
C ASP A 308 22.03 23.04 20.68
N SER A 309 23.02 22.27 20.20
CA SER A 309 24.21 21.89 20.99
C SER A 309 25.07 23.08 21.43
N SER A 310 24.99 24.20 20.71
CA SER A 310 25.80 25.40 20.99
C SER A 310 25.26 26.24 22.14
N GLN A 311 24.10 25.90 22.70
CA GLN A 311 23.44 26.61 23.81
C GLN A 311 23.18 25.69 24.99
N ALA A 312 23.07 26.25 26.21
CA ALA A 312 22.62 25.48 27.36
C ALA A 312 21.12 25.13 27.24
N LEU A 313 20.72 24.04 27.89
CA LEU A 313 19.30 23.68 27.98
C LEU A 313 18.50 24.76 28.73
N GLU A 314 17.38 25.19 28.16
CA GLU A 314 16.47 26.16 28.75
C GLU A 314 15.17 25.49 29.18
N LYS A 315 14.29 26.26 29.82
CA LYS A 315 13.03 25.77 30.37
C LYS A 315 12.15 25.08 29.31
N GLU A 316 12.10 25.65 28.12
CA GLU A 316 11.31 25.10 27.01
C GLU A 316 11.84 23.74 26.52
N ASP A 317 13.16 23.50 26.58
CA ASP A 317 13.75 22.20 26.23
C ASP A 317 13.31 21.13 27.24
N TRP A 318 13.27 21.47 28.54
CA TRP A 318 12.78 20.58 29.58
C TRP A 318 11.29 20.29 29.46
N GLU A 319 10.47 21.31 29.16
CA GLU A 319 9.04 21.16 28.92
C GLU A 319 8.75 20.26 27.71
N LEU A 320 9.56 20.40 26.63
CA LEU A 320 9.47 19.51 25.49
C LEU A 320 9.83 18.06 25.84
N MET A 321 10.93 17.84 26.59
CA MET A 321 11.33 16.50 27.03
C MET A 321 10.24 15.84 27.87
N ASP A 322 9.61 16.58 28.79
CA ASP A 322 8.51 16.08 29.63
C ASP A 322 7.26 15.74 28.79
N ALA A 323 6.96 16.55 27.78
CA ALA A 323 5.83 16.29 26.88
C ALA A 323 6.04 15.03 26.00
N LEU A 324 7.28 14.63 25.76
CA LEU A 324 7.63 13.51 24.89
C LEU A 324 7.87 12.18 25.63
N GLU A 325 7.69 12.14 26.95
CA GLU A 325 7.98 10.94 27.75
C GLU A 325 7.24 9.66 27.29
N LYS A 326 6.05 9.84 26.65
CA LYS A 326 5.20 8.73 26.21
C LYS A 326 5.04 8.66 24.67
N VAL A 327 5.77 9.48 23.94
CA VAL A 327 5.69 9.56 22.48
C VAL A 327 6.97 9.01 21.86
N PRO A 328 6.91 8.15 20.84
CA PRO A 328 8.11 7.71 20.14
C PRO A 328 8.90 8.91 19.61
N ALA A 329 10.12 9.11 20.10
CA ALA A 329 10.90 10.30 19.77
C ALA A 329 12.39 10.01 19.61
N ILE A 330 13.02 10.71 18.66
CA ILE A 330 14.47 10.76 18.50
C ILE A 330 14.94 12.15 18.88
N ALA A 331 15.85 12.24 19.86
CA ALA A 331 16.51 13.48 20.19
C ALA A 331 17.62 13.78 19.17
N ILE A 332 17.56 14.94 18.53
CA ILE A 332 18.55 15.41 17.57
C ILE A 332 19.35 16.54 18.23
N VAL A 333 20.57 16.26 18.61
CA VAL A 333 21.56 17.23 19.09
C VAL A 333 22.16 17.90 17.85
N ASN A 334 21.50 18.99 17.42
CA ASN A 334 21.83 19.70 16.18
C ASN A 334 22.99 20.70 16.39
N LYS A 335 23.53 21.18 15.27
CA LYS A 335 24.68 22.11 15.20
C LYS A 335 25.96 21.51 15.80
N SER A 336 26.20 20.22 15.54
CA SER A 336 27.41 19.51 16.00
C SER A 336 28.71 20.07 15.39
N ASP A 337 28.61 20.91 14.34
CA ASP A 337 29.69 21.68 13.74
C ASP A 337 30.16 22.87 14.62
N LEU A 338 29.41 23.21 15.66
CA LEU A 338 29.73 24.29 16.61
C LEU A 338 30.21 23.73 17.97
N PRO A 339 30.92 24.54 18.77
CA PRO A 339 31.34 24.13 20.12
C PRO A 339 30.15 23.81 21.00
N THR A 340 30.11 22.59 21.55
CA THR A 340 29.02 22.10 22.43
C THR A 340 29.05 22.82 23.77
N ARG A 341 27.89 23.38 24.20
CA ARG A 341 27.66 24.02 25.50
C ARG A 341 26.53 23.37 26.29
N MET A 342 25.82 22.43 25.67
CA MET A 342 24.66 21.74 26.21
C MET A 342 25.08 20.52 27.05
N ASP A 343 24.31 20.22 28.08
CA ASP A 343 24.40 18.94 28.79
C ASP A 343 23.73 17.83 27.97
N VAL A 344 24.53 17.16 27.14
CA VAL A 344 24.07 16.06 26.27
C VAL A 344 23.66 14.84 27.08
N GLU A 345 24.28 14.61 28.24
CA GLU A 345 23.94 13.46 29.11
C GLU A 345 22.51 13.57 29.66
N ALA A 346 22.03 14.78 29.91
CA ALA A 346 20.67 15.04 30.36
C ALA A 346 19.65 14.59 29.30
N ILE A 347 19.93 14.83 28.01
CA ILE A 347 19.07 14.37 26.89
C ILE A 347 19.12 12.85 26.75
N GLN A 348 20.34 12.27 26.78
CA GLN A 348 20.52 10.82 26.65
C GLN A 348 19.81 10.00 27.74
N LYS A 349 19.60 10.58 28.92
CA LYS A 349 18.84 9.94 30.01
C LYS A 349 17.34 9.95 29.79
N ARG A 350 16.83 10.86 28.93
CA ARG A 350 15.39 11.06 28.69
C ARG A 350 14.90 10.39 27.39
N PHE A 351 15.76 10.24 26.41
CA PHE A 351 15.42 9.66 25.12
C PHE A 351 16.14 8.32 24.92
N GLU A 352 15.41 7.34 24.42
CA GLU A 352 15.97 6.04 24.03
C GLU A 352 17.04 6.18 22.93
N LYS A 353 16.80 7.11 22.00
CA LYS A 353 17.70 7.41 20.87
C LYS A 353 18.06 8.88 20.84
N THR A 354 19.35 9.13 20.84
CA THR A 354 19.94 10.48 20.71
C THR A 354 20.96 10.47 19.59
N VAL A 355 20.82 11.40 18.65
CA VAL A 355 21.68 11.52 17.46
C VAL A 355 22.34 12.89 17.45
N SER A 356 23.67 12.94 17.31
CA SER A 356 24.41 14.17 17.06
C SER A 356 24.41 14.42 15.54
N LEU A 357 23.99 15.62 15.13
CA LEU A 357 23.81 15.97 13.72
C LEU A 357 24.12 17.45 13.48
N SER A 358 24.70 17.77 12.34
CA SER A 358 24.70 19.12 11.79
C SER A 358 23.77 19.21 10.59
N ALA A 359 22.61 19.83 10.78
CA ALA A 359 21.67 20.04 9.70
C ALA A 359 22.22 20.95 8.58
N ALA A 360 23.23 21.77 8.87
CA ALA A 360 23.86 22.65 7.91
C ALA A 360 24.85 21.92 6.98
N THR A 361 25.60 20.95 7.51
CA THR A 361 26.63 20.21 6.75
C THR A 361 26.16 18.84 6.29
N GLY A 362 25.10 18.28 6.88
CA GLY A 362 24.61 16.92 6.65
C GLY A 362 25.37 15.85 7.45
N GLU A 363 26.36 16.24 8.26
CA GLU A 363 27.07 15.30 9.14
C GLU A 363 26.11 14.69 10.19
N GLY A 364 26.19 13.37 10.40
CA GLY A 364 25.33 12.66 11.33
C GLY A 364 24.03 12.12 10.73
N LEU A 365 23.71 12.36 9.44
CA LEU A 365 22.49 11.87 8.81
C LEU A 365 22.41 10.34 8.83
N ALA A 366 23.50 9.63 8.57
CA ALA A 366 23.54 8.16 8.64
C ALA A 366 23.21 7.62 10.05
N ALA A 367 23.61 8.36 11.10
CA ALA A 367 23.24 7.99 12.48
C ALA A 367 21.75 8.19 12.75
N LEU A 368 21.12 9.21 12.15
CA LEU A 368 19.67 9.41 12.21
C LEU A 368 18.93 8.27 11.49
N GLU A 369 19.39 7.87 10.31
CA GLU A 369 18.83 6.73 9.57
C GLU A 369 18.92 5.43 10.37
N GLN A 370 20.05 5.19 11.02
CA GLN A 370 20.23 4.02 11.88
C GLN A 370 19.31 4.07 13.13
N ALA A 371 19.22 5.21 13.81
CA ALA A 371 18.35 5.38 14.98
C ALA A 371 16.89 5.17 14.62
N LEU A 372 16.48 5.65 13.44
CA LEU A 372 15.13 5.45 12.91
C LEU A 372 14.84 3.96 12.64
N SER A 373 15.77 3.27 11.99
CA SER A 373 15.67 1.82 11.76
C SER A 373 15.57 1.02 13.05
N GLU A 374 16.24 1.45 14.11
CA GLU A 374 16.21 0.77 15.40
C GLU A 374 14.92 1.01 16.19
N ILE A 375 14.40 2.25 16.21
CA ILE A 375 13.12 2.58 16.86
C ILE A 375 11.94 1.88 16.19
N LEU A 376 11.98 1.78 14.87
CA LEU A 376 10.89 1.21 14.08
C LEU A 376 10.99 -0.32 13.95
N ASP A 377 11.99 -0.94 14.59
CA ASP A 377 12.23 -2.39 14.51
C ASP A 377 12.18 -2.94 13.07
N THR A 378 12.86 -2.19 12.16
CA THR A 378 12.79 -2.49 10.73
C THR A 378 13.75 -3.61 10.31
N LYS A 379 14.62 -4.08 11.21
CA LYS A 379 15.64 -5.10 10.92
C LYS A 379 15.04 -6.45 10.55
N ASP A 380 13.89 -6.80 11.15
CA ASP A 380 13.21 -8.07 10.95
C ASP A 380 12.03 -7.98 9.97
N PHE A 381 11.92 -6.89 9.20
CA PHE A 381 10.89 -6.77 8.19
C PHE A 381 11.34 -7.42 6.88
N HIS A 382 10.73 -8.55 6.56
CA HIS A 382 10.97 -9.33 5.33
C HIS A 382 9.82 -9.16 4.34
N PRO A 383 9.79 -8.08 3.55
CA PRO A 383 8.66 -7.77 2.66
C PRO A 383 8.38 -8.85 1.62
N GLN A 384 9.34 -9.76 1.36
CA GLN A 384 9.21 -10.84 0.38
C GLN A 384 8.47 -12.07 0.93
N GLU A 385 8.22 -12.14 2.24
CA GLU A 385 7.59 -13.31 2.89
C GLU A 385 6.06 -13.25 2.88
N GLY A 386 5.49 -12.25 2.23
CA GLY A 386 4.05 -12.01 2.18
C GLY A 386 3.57 -11.25 3.42
N VAL A 387 3.05 -10.06 3.19
CA VAL A 387 2.49 -9.17 4.23
C VAL A 387 1.06 -8.80 3.87
N LEU A 388 0.24 -8.56 4.88
CA LEU A 388 -1.10 -8.01 4.68
C LEU A 388 -0.98 -6.57 4.18
N PHE A 389 -1.81 -6.20 3.20
CA PHE A 389 -1.72 -4.90 2.54
C PHE A 389 -2.79 -3.92 2.97
N THR A 390 -4.00 -4.41 3.22
CA THR A 390 -5.18 -3.56 3.46
C THR A 390 -5.75 -3.78 4.84
N GLN A 391 -6.51 -2.80 5.32
CA GLN A 391 -7.23 -2.93 6.59
C GLN A 391 -8.25 -4.07 6.52
N ARG A 392 -8.86 -4.30 5.34
CA ARG A 392 -9.75 -5.43 5.09
C ARG A 392 -9.04 -6.76 5.37
N GLN A 393 -7.87 -6.98 4.72
CA GLN A 393 -7.09 -8.21 4.93
C GLN A 393 -6.71 -8.41 6.39
N ARG A 394 -6.35 -7.31 7.09
CA ARG A 394 -6.06 -7.36 8.53
C ARG A 394 -7.28 -7.79 9.33
N MET A 395 -8.45 -7.23 9.04
CA MET A 395 -9.69 -7.59 9.73
C MET A 395 -10.05 -9.05 9.49
N ASP A 396 -9.96 -9.54 8.27
CA ASP A 396 -10.25 -10.93 7.93
C ASP A 396 -9.26 -11.88 8.65
N ALA A 397 -7.95 -11.56 8.67
CA ALA A 397 -6.95 -12.33 9.40
C ALA A 397 -7.18 -12.30 10.92
N GLN A 398 -7.60 -11.15 11.48
CA GLN A 398 -7.93 -11.03 12.90
C GLN A 398 -9.16 -11.85 13.26
N THR A 399 -10.21 -11.80 12.43
CA THR A 399 -11.42 -12.62 12.61
C THR A 399 -11.06 -14.10 12.62
N ALA A 400 -10.22 -14.55 11.68
CA ALA A 400 -9.77 -15.94 11.66
C ALA A 400 -9.00 -16.32 12.94
N LEU A 401 -8.10 -15.44 13.42
CA LEU A 401 -7.34 -15.66 14.65
C LEU A 401 -8.26 -15.75 15.88
N ASP A 402 -9.21 -14.82 15.99
CA ASP A 402 -10.15 -14.78 17.12
C ASP A 402 -11.02 -16.05 17.14
N SER A 403 -11.51 -16.51 15.98
CA SER A 403 -12.26 -17.78 15.87
C SER A 403 -11.40 -18.98 16.29
N LEU A 404 -10.13 -19.06 15.89
CA LEU A 404 -9.24 -20.15 16.31
C LEU A 404 -9.02 -20.14 17.83
N ARG A 405 -8.82 -18.95 18.43
CA ARG A 405 -8.67 -18.80 19.89
C ARG A 405 -9.92 -19.23 20.66
N GLU A 406 -11.11 -18.93 20.14
CA GLU A 406 -12.35 -19.42 20.69
C GLU A 406 -12.44 -20.94 20.59
N GLY A 407 -12.01 -21.54 19.48
CA GLY A 407 -11.91 -22.99 19.30
C GLY A 407 -10.92 -23.65 20.25
N GLU A 408 -9.72 -23.05 20.45
CA GLU A 408 -8.77 -23.51 21.47
C GLU A 408 -9.37 -23.49 22.87
N GLN A 409 -10.01 -22.38 23.25
CA GLN A 409 -10.65 -22.26 24.56
C GLN A 409 -11.77 -23.29 24.74
N ALA A 410 -12.61 -23.51 23.72
CA ALA A 410 -13.65 -24.51 23.76
C ALA A 410 -13.08 -25.91 24.02
N LEU A 411 -11.99 -26.27 23.36
CA LEU A 411 -11.32 -27.54 23.51
C LEU A 411 -10.71 -27.70 24.92
N VAL A 412 -10.00 -26.67 25.42
CA VAL A 412 -9.38 -26.67 26.77
C VAL A 412 -10.42 -26.75 27.88
N LEU A 413 -11.60 -26.14 27.68
CA LEU A 413 -12.72 -26.19 28.64
C LEU A 413 -13.52 -27.49 28.55
N GLY A 414 -13.21 -28.40 27.62
CA GLY A 414 -13.91 -29.66 27.44
C GLY A 414 -15.32 -29.49 26.90
N LEU A 415 -15.55 -28.44 26.06
CA LEU A 415 -16.83 -28.28 25.34
C LEU A 415 -16.95 -29.31 24.21
N THR A 416 -18.13 -29.41 23.64
CA THR A 416 -18.42 -30.37 22.54
C THR A 416 -17.57 -30.05 21.31
N LEU A 417 -17.16 -31.08 20.57
CA LEU A 417 -16.40 -30.92 19.33
C LEU A 417 -17.17 -30.13 18.28
N ASP A 418 -18.53 -30.12 18.31
CA ASP A 418 -19.35 -29.28 17.45
C ASP A 418 -19.04 -27.79 17.63
N ALA A 419 -18.82 -27.35 18.87
CA ALA A 419 -18.44 -25.95 19.12
C ALA A 419 -17.08 -25.62 18.51
N VAL A 420 -16.12 -26.55 18.57
CA VAL A 420 -14.81 -26.40 17.94
C VAL A 420 -14.92 -26.39 16.42
N THR A 421 -15.80 -27.25 15.84
CA THR A 421 -16.05 -27.29 14.41
C THR A 421 -16.51 -25.94 13.87
N VAL A 422 -17.48 -25.30 14.53
CA VAL A 422 -17.99 -23.97 14.14
C VAL A 422 -16.87 -22.94 14.14
N CYS A 423 -16.02 -22.93 15.18
CA CYS A 423 -14.89 -21.99 15.25
C CYS A 423 -13.86 -22.20 14.10
N VAL A 424 -13.56 -23.46 13.77
CA VAL A 424 -12.66 -23.77 12.65
C VAL A 424 -13.27 -23.38 11.30
N GLU A 425 -14.58 -23.62 11.10
CA GLU A 425 -15.29 -23.21 9.89
C GLU A 425 -15.35 -21.69 9.74
N ASP A 426 -15.60 -20.95 10.82
CA ASP A 426 -15.59 -19.48 10.81
C ASP A 426 -14.21 -18.93 10.46
N ALA A 427 -13.13 -19.54 10.99
CA ALA A 427 -11.77 -19.18 10.61
C ALA A 427 -11.50 -19.45 9.12
N LEU A 428 -11.94 -20.58 8.58
CA LEU A 428 -11.83 -20.92 7.16
C LEU A 428 -12.59 -19.92 6.27
N HIS A 429 -13.80 -19.52 6.68
CA HIS A 429 -14.59 -18.52 5.97
C HIS A 429 -13.88 -17.14 5.94
N ALA A 430 -13.31 -16.71 7.05
CA ALA A 430 -12.56 -15.46 7.11
C ALA A 430 -11.30 -15.49 6.21
N LEU A 431 -10.58 -16.63 6.18
CA LEU A 431 -9.44 -16.82 5.31
C LEU A 431 -9.82 -16.88 3.81
N ALA A 432 -10.97 -17.48 3.48
CA ALA A 432 -11.50 -17.48 2.12
C ALA A 432 -11.94 -16.06 1.68
N ALA A 433 -12.50 -15.26 2.59
CA ALA A 433 -12.83 -13.86 2.33
C ALA A 433 -11.57 -13.02 2.08
N LEU A 434 -10.47 -13.29 2.79
CA LEU A 434 -9.21 -12.58 2.60
C LEU A 434 -8.68 -12.71 1.16
N THR A 435 -8.75 -13.90 0.57
CA THR A 435 -8.32 -14.16 -0.83
C THR A 435 -9.40 -13.84 -1.86
N GLY A 436 -10.64 -13.61 -1.43
CA GLY A 436 -11.75 -13.26 -2.30
C GLY A 436 -12.54 -14.45 -2.85
N GLU A 437 -12.40 -15.65 -2.27
CA GLU A 437 -13.14 -16.84 -2.71
C GLU A 437 -14.62 -16.80 -2.27
N GLN A 438 -14.92 -16.13 -1.16
CA GLN A 438 -16.26 -16.03 -0.57
C GLN A 438 -16.56 -14.58 -0.17
N VAL A 439 -16.54 -13.67 -1.14
CA VAL A 439 -16.86 -12.26 -0.92
C VAL A 439 -18.11 -11.86 -1.68
N SER A 440 -18.90 -10.95 -1.11
CA SER A 440 -20.04 -10.37 -1.81
C SER A 440 -19.56 -9.43 -2.94
N GLU A 441 -20.40 -9.26 -3.98
CA GLU A 441 -20.11 -8.30 -5.05
C GLU A 441 -19.89 -6.88 -4.50
N GLU A 442 -20.59 -6.48 -3.43
CA GLU A 442 -20.43 -5.18 -2.78
C GLU A 442 -19.03 -4.97 -2.23
N ILE A 443 -18.42 -6.00 -1.63
CA ILE A 443 -17.03 -5.92 -1.13
C ILE A 443 -16.06 -5.81 -2.31
N VAL A 444 -16.27 -6.61 -3.35
CA VAL A 444 -15.45 -6.56 -4.58
C VAL A 444 -15.51 -5.16 -5.19
N ASP A 445 -16.72 -4.62 -5.39
CA ASP A 445 -16.92 -3.30 -5.97
C ASP A 445 -16.24 -2.22 -5.12
N ARG A 446 -16.38 -2.25 -3.80
CA ARG A 446 -15.75 -1.31 -2.89
C ARG A 446 -14.21 -1.35 -2.95
N VAL A 447 -13.61 -2.54 -3.06
CA VAL A 447 -12.16 -2.67 -3.22
C VAL A 447 -11.69 -1.99 -4.50
N PHE A 448 -12.43 -2.16 -5.61
CA PHE A 448 -12.03 -1.60 -6.88
C PHE A 448 -12.38 -0.11 -7.06
N GLU A 449 -13.31 0.45 -6.29
CA GLU A 449 -13.58 1.90 -6.27
C GLU A 449 -12.37 2.74 -5.86
N GLU A 450 -11.48 2.19 -5.03
CA GLU A 450 -10.24 2.85 -4.61
C GLU A 450 -9.14 2.86 -5.68
N PHE A 451 -9.34 2.14 -6.79
CA PHE A 451 -8.36 2.03 -7.86
C PHE A 451 -8.42 3.21 -8.83
N CYS A 452 -7.29 3.43 -9.51
CA CYS A 452 -7.26 4.40 -10.61
C CYS A 452 -8.05 3.92 -11.83
N VAL A 453 -8.73 4.85 -12.52
CA VAL A 453 -9.32 4.58 -13.84
C VAL A 453 -8.20 4.21 -14.83
N GLY A 454 -8.40 3.13 -15.58
CA GLY A 454 -7.40 2.64 -16.53
C GLY A 454 -6.52 1.47 -16.00
N LYS A 455 -6.83 1.02 -14.78
CA LYS A 455 -6.24 -0.19 -14.13
C LYS A 455 -7.29 -1.23 -13.81
#